data_7c88b7c3eb1ff5a976661e3fedcb2d90
#
_entry.id   7c88b7c3eb1ff5a976661e3fedcb2d90
#
_cell.length_a   1.000
_cell.length_b   1.000
_cell.length_c   1.000
_cell.angle_alpha   90.00
_cell.angle_beta   90.00
_cell.angle_gamma   90.00
#
_symmetry.space_group_name_H-M   'P 1'
#
loop_
_entity.id
_entity.type
_entity.pdbx_description
1 polymer ?
#
loop_
_entity_poly.entity_id
_entity_poly.type
_entity_poly.pdbx_seq_one_letter_code
_entity_poly.pdbx_strand_id
1 'polypeptide(L)'
;MSGRFAEISKDGATGARRKRSHSCAAAIVGALLCIGSEPQIAQASVQFSPQLEGAIQRASERYSMPQSTLRAFAAIESGGNSRAKTGSYYGVYQLSHGEFRKYGGHGNIFDPKVNTDVAARKLRSESDAFSLQYGRAPTATELYMIHQQGVGGAAMHMANPDWPAWLNMYLTDEGRQKGPGWARLAIWGNVPADQRAQFPGGVDGITSRQFMDMWAKKMARFGGSARDAYAGAVVDGVQ
;
A
#
# COMPACT_ATOMS: atom_id res chain seq x y z
N MET A 1 23.11 -33.57 18.35
CA MET A 1 22.23 -34.32 19.28
C MET A 1 20.81 -34.26 18.77
N SER A 2 20.32 -35.39 18.46
CA SER A 2 19.12 -35.81 17.76
C SER A 2 17.89 -35.71 18.68
N GLY A 3 16.72 -35.40 18.14
CA GLY A 3 15.44 -35.49 18.87
C GLY A 3 14.31 -35.10 17.93
N ARG A 4 13.84 -35.93 17.27
CA ARG A 4 12.73 -36.85 17.01
C ARG A 4 11.39 -36.17 16.78
N PHE A 5 10.96 -36.26 15.54
CA PHE A 5 9.57 -36.13 15.11
C PHE A 5 8.73 -37.29 15.64
N ALA A 6 7.51 -37.02 16.10
CA ALA A 6 6.49 -38.01 16.36
C ALA A 6 5.38 -37.88 15.30
N GLU A 7 5.27 -38.93 14.48
CA GLU A 7 4.11 -39.24 13.66
C GLU A 7 2.89 -39.56 14.53
N ILE A 8 1.72 -39.12 14.09
CA ILE A 8 0.45 -39.70 14.54
C ILE A 8 -0.32 -40.17 13.30
N SER A 9 -0.60 -41.46 13.38
CA SER A 9 -1.20 -42.38 12.43
C SER A 9 -2.66 -42.07 12.10
N LYS A 10 -3.04 -42.54 10.89
CA LYS A 10 -4.41 -42.69 10.37
C LYS A 10 -5.06 -43.91 10.99
N ASP A 11 -6.39 -43.84 11.16
CA ASP A 11 -7.39 -44.92 11.03
C ASP A 11 -8.74 -44.22 11.18
N GLY A 12 -9.73 -44.31 10.29
CA GLY A 12 -10.29 -45.43 9.60
C GLY A 12 -11.67 -45.75 10.19
N ALA A 13 -12.76 -45.44 9.50
CA ALA A 13 -13.95 -46.30 9.54
C ALA A 13 -15.08 -45.81 8.61
N THR A 14 -15.45 -46.67 7.75
CA THR A 14 -16.55 -46.84 6.82
C THR A 14 -17.95 -46.85 7.44
N GLY A 15 -18.98 -46.41 6.66
CA GLY A 15 -20.39 -46.67 6.99
C GLY A 15 -21.38 -46.02 6.00
N ALA A 16 -21.67 -46.60 4.98
CA ALA A 16 -22.79 -47.13 4.21
C ALA A 16 -24.10 -46.32 4.15
N ARG A 17 -24.44 -45.90 2.93
CA ARG A 17 -25.65 -46.10 2.13
C ARG A 17 -27.04 -45.83 2.73
N ARG A 18 -27.78 -44.85 2.12
CA ARG A 18 -29.16 -45.10 1.66
C ARG A 18 -29.59 -44.13 0.57
N LYS A 19 -29.94 -44.69 -0.60
CA LYS A 19 -30.68 -44.03 -1.68
C LYS A 19 -32.13 -43.80 -1.26
N ARG A 20 -32.72 -42.65 -1.56
CA ARG A 20 -34.13 -42.53 -1.93
C ARG A 20 -34.27 -41.42 -2.97
N SER A 21 -34.71 -41.83 -4.13
CA SER A 21 -35.22 -41.04 -5.22
C SER A 21 -36.62 -40.52 -4.89
N HIS A 22 -36.94 -39.25 -5.13
CA HIS A 22 -38.27 -38.81 -5.51
C HIS A 22 -38.13 -37.61 -6.43
N SER A 23 -38.63 -37.80 -7.63
CA SER A 23 -38.97 -36.73 -8.60
C SER A 23 -40.02 -35.80 -8.04
N CYS A 24 -39.96 -34.52 -8.35
CA CYS A 24 -40.95 -33.77 -9.11
C CYS A 24 -40.83 -32.26 -8.87
N ALA A 25 -41.07 -31.58 -9.95
CA ALA A 25 -41.62 -30.25 -10.12
C ALA A 25 -40.60 -29.12 -10.27
N ALA A 26 -40.43 -28.73 -11.51
CA ALA A 26 -39.88 -27.44 -11.94
C ALA A 26 -40.75 -26.29 -11.42
N ALA A 27 -40.18 -25.43 -10.59
CA ALA A 27 -40.67 -24.12 -10.33
C ALA A 27 -39.63 -23.14 -10.87
N ILE A 28 -39.94 -22.48 -11.97
CA ILE A 28 -39.20 -21.33 -12.48
C ILE A 28 -39.44 -20.19 -11.50
N VAL A 29 -38.53 -20.02 -10.56
CA VAL A 29 -38.46 -18.80 -9.74
C VAL A 29 -37.47 -17.88 -10.46
N GLY A 30 -38.02 -16.79 -11.02
CA GLY A 30 -37.22 -15.72 -11.58
C GLY A 30 -36.25 -15.19 -10.52
N ALA A 31 -34.96 -15.44 -10.73
CA ALA A 31 -33.92 -14.81 -9.96
C ALA A 31 -33.91 -13.33 -10.34
N LEU A 32 -34.53 -12.50 -9.51
CA LEU A 32 -34.31 -11.06 -9.49
C LEU A 32 -32.84 -10.86 -9.13
N LEU A 33 -32.03 -10.55 -10.11
CA LEU A 33 -30.64 -10.11 -9.91
C LEU A 33 -30.70 -8.80 -9.11
N CYS A 34 -30.66 -8.90 -7.78
CA CYS A 34 -30.23 -7.82 -6.94
C CYS A 34 -28.78 -7.53 -7.31
N ILE A 35 -28.56 -6.60 -8.22
CA ILE A 35 -27.29 -5.95 -8.40
C ILE A 35 -27.04 -5.23 -7.07
N GLY A 36 -26.34 -5.90 -6.16
CA GLY A 36 -25.84 -5.32 -4.94
C GLY A 36 -24.92 -4.19 -5.35
N SER A 37 -25.39 -2.95 -5.23
CA SER A 37 -24.51 -1.79 -5.26
C SER A 37 -23.52 -1.96 -4.11
N GLU A 38 -22.27 -2.26 -4.46
CA GLU A 38 -21.18 -2.17 -3.49
C GLU A 38 -21.22 -0.78 -2.86
N PRO A 39 -21.04 -0.67 -1.54
CA PRO A 39 -21.03 0.63 -0.90
C PRO A 39 -19.91 1.47 -1.55
N GLN A 40 -20.30 2.48 -2.31
CA GLN A 40 -19.38 3.50 -2.78
C GLN A 40 -18.81 4.18 -1.54
N ILE A 41 -17.55 3.89 -1.25
CA ILE A 41 -16.79 4.63 -0.24
C ILE A 41 -16.77 6.07 -0.75
N ALA A 42 -17.46 6.98 -0.05
CA ALA A 42 -17.49 8.38 -0.41
C ALA A 42 -16.03 8.90 -0.47
N GLN A 43 -15.58 9.24 -1.66
CA GLN A 43 -14.26 9.81 -1.86
C GLN A 43 -14.23 11.19 -1.21
N ALA A 44 -13.36 11.38 -0.23
CA ALA A 44 -13.14 12.71 0.34
C ALA A 44 -12.44 13.57 -0.71
N SER A 45 -13.18 14.50 -1.30
CA SER A 45 -12.60 15.47 -2.25
C SER A 45 -11.76 16.50 -1.49
N VAL A 46 -10.45 16.30 -1.42
CA VAL A 46 -9.54 17.37 -1.04
C VAL A 46 -9.39 18.29 -2.24
N GLN A 47 -9.78 19.55 -2.07
CA GLN A 47 -9.56 20.57 -3.10
C GLN A 47 -8.14 21.11 -2.97
N PHE A 48 -7.35 20.93 -4.01
CA PHE A 48 -6.01 21.50 -4.09
C PHE A 48 -6.02 22.86 -4.80
N SER A 49 -4.96 23.65 -4.60
CA SER A 49 -4.78 24.87 -5.35
C SER A 49 -4.63 24.59 -6.85
N PRO A 50 -5.05 25.51 -7.75
CA PRO A 50 -4.86 25.32 -9.20
C PRO A 50 -3.40 25.09 -9.59
N GLN A 51 -2.46 25.68 -8.84
CA GLN A 51 -1.03 25.49 -9.06
C GLN A 51 -0.61 24.03 -8.77
N LEU A 52 -1.11 23.43 -7.69
CA LEU A 52 -0.82 22.03 -7.34
C LEU A 52 -1.50 21.06 -8.33
N GLU A 53 -2.76 21.32 -8.69
CA GLU A 53 -3.47 20.49 -9.68
C GLU A 53 -2.71 20.46 -11.02
N GLY A 54 -2.30 21.63 -11.51
CA GLY A 54 -1.49 21.70 -12.74
C GLY A 54 -0.11 21.05 -12.60
N ALA A 55 0.48 21.04 -11.40
CA ALA A 55 1.73 20.31 -11.14
C ALA A 55 1.52 18.79 -11.20
N ILE A 56 0.44 18.30 -10.58
CA ILE A 56 0.07 16.87 -10.58
C ILE A 56 -0.21 16.39 -12.00
N GLN A 57 -0.99 17.14 -12.77
CA GLN A 57 -1.27 16.80 -14.16
C GLN A 57 0.02 16.65 -14.98
N ARG A 58 0.90 17.65 -14.96
CA ARG A 58 2.18 17.58 -15.69
C ARG A 58 3.08 16.44 -15.24
N ALA A 59 3.14 16.17 -13.93
CA ALA A 59 3.93 15.06 -13.39
C ALA A 59 3.33 13.70 -13.82
N SER A 60 2.01 13.57 -13.80
CA SER A 60 1.29 12.39 -14.28
C SER A 60 1.64 12.08 -15.75
N GLU A 61 1.57 13.08 -16.62
CA GLU A 61 1.92 12.95 -18.04
C GLU A 61 3.40 12.60 -18.22
N ARG A 62 4.29 13.34 -17.57
CA ARG A 62 5.76 13.16 -17.70
C ARG A 62 6.26 11.81 -17.24
N TYR A 63 5.73 11.31 -16.13
CA TYR A 63 6.20 10.07 -15.50
C TYR A 63 5.25 8.89 -15.71
N SER A 64 4.24 9.05 -16.53
CA SER A 64 3.19 8.04 -16.77
C SER A 64 2.62 7.48 -15.47
N MET A 65 2.28 8.36 -14.52
CA MET A 65 1.70 8.01 -13.23
C MET A 65 0.22 8.38 -13.17
N PRO A 66 -0.68 7.55 -12.61
CA PRO A 66 -2.07 7.95 -12.42
C PRO A 66 -2.19 9.24 -11.59
N GLN A 67 -2.94 10.21 -12.08
CA GLN A 67 -3.21 11.44 -11.31
C GLN A 67 -3.85 11.13 -9.95
N SER A 68 -4.75 10.16 -9.90
CA SER A 68 -5.40 9.66 -8.68
C SER A 68 -4.38 9.23 -7.63
N THR A 69 -3.33 8.51 -8.04
CA THR A 69 -2.23 8.11 -7.15
C THR A 69 -1.49 9.32 -6.61
N LEU A 70 -1.04 10.22 -7.48
CA LEU A 70 -0.34 11.44 -7.04
C LEU A 70 -1.20 12.31 -6.12
N ARG A 71 -2.50 12.45 -6.42
CA ARG A 71 -3.45 13.17 -5.56
C ARG A 71 -3.60 12.52 -4.19
N ALA A 72 -3.73 11.18 -4.14
CA ALA A 72 -3.84 10.44 -2.89
C ALA A 72 -2.61 10.64 -2.00
N PHE A 73 -1.40 10.57 -2.58
CA PHE A 73 -0.17 10.86 -1.85
C PHE A 73 -0.15 12.29 -1.31
N ALA A 74 -0.43 13.30 -2.15
CA ALA A 74 -0.46 14.70 -1.74
C ALA A 74 -1.48 14.95 -0.60
N ALA A 75 -2.65 14.30 -0.66
CA ALA A 75 -3.68 14.40 0.36
C ALA A 75 -3.24 13.76 1.68
N ILE A 76 -2.61 12.59 1.62
CA ILE A 76 -2.18 11.84 2.80
C ILE A 76 -1.01 12.54 3.49
N GLU A 77 -0.02 13.01 2.73
CA GLU A 77 1.22 13.55 3.26
C GLU A 77 1.06 14.95 3.87
N SER A 78 0.26 15.81 3.25
CA SER A 78 0.15 17.19 3.70
C SER A 78 -1.23 17.84 3.57
N GLY A 79 -2.23 17.09 3.06
CA GLY A 79 -3.49 17.70 2.64
C GLY A 79 -3.32 18.68 1.47
N GLY A 80 -2.25 18.57 0.68
CA GLY A 80 -1.90 19.49 -0.40
C GLY A 80 -1.23 20.79 0.05
N ASN A 81 -0.81 20.88 1.32
CA ASN A 81 -0.13 22.04 1.86
C ASN A 81 1.34 22.11 1.41
N SER A 82 1.65 23.03 0.51
CA SER A 82 3.02 23.20 0.01
C SER A 82 4.02 23.68 1.07
N ARG A 83 3.55 24.28 2.16
CA ARG A 83 4.40 24.75 3.27
C ARG A 83 4.47 23.78 4.43
N ALA A 84 3.93 22.57 4.28
CA ALA A 84 3.98 21.55 5.32
C ALA A 84 5.43 21.20 5.68
N LYS A 85 5.66 21.03 7.00
CA LYS A 85 6.93 20.57 7.54
C LYS A 85 6.65 19.65 8.73
N THR A 86 7.12 18.43 8.63
CA THR A 86 7.02 17.43 9.70
C THR A 86 8.41 16.86 9.97
N GLY A 87 9.04 17.30 11.06
CA GLY A 87 10.42 16.94 11.33
C GLY A 87 11.37 17.36 10.21
N SER A 88 11.98 16.41 9.53
CA SER A 88 12.94 16.61 8.41
C SER A 88 12.31 16.50 7.03
N TYR A 89 10.97 16.52 6.94
CA TYR A 89 10.20 16.35 5.71
C TYR A 89 9.46 17.63 5.34
N TYR A 90 9.40 17.94 4.04
CA TYR A 90 9.00 19.25 3.54
C TYR A 90 8.08 19.18 2.32
N GLY A 91 7.14 20.14 2.25
CA GLY A 91 6.29 20.38 1.09
C GLY A 91 5.13 19.39 0.94
N VAL A 92 4.52 19.42 -0.23
CA VAL A 92 3.29 18.64 -0.53
C VAL A 92 3.47 17.15 -0.28
N TYR A 93 4.59 16.58 -0.70
CA TYR A 93 4.87 15.14 -0.64
C TYR A 93 5.82 14.76 0.48
N GLN A 94 6.06 15.66 1.42
CA GLN A 94 6.89 15.44 2.59
C GLN A 94 8.23 14.76 2.24
N LEU A 95 9.00 15.42 1.37
CA LEU A 95 10.33 14.96 0.95
C LEU A 95 11.41 15.43 1.94
N SER A 96 12.33 14.57 2.30
CA SER A 96 13.56 14.98 2.96
C SER A 96 14.49 15.72 1.98
N HIS A 97 15.40 16.54 2.49
CA HIS A 97 16.41 17.17 1.64
C HIS A 97 17.31 16.17 0.91
N GLY A 98 17.56 15.01 1.53
CA GLY A 98 18.31 13.91 0.92
C GLY A 98 17.60 13.34 -0.30
N GLU A 99 16.32 12.98 -0.15
CA GLU A 99 15.49 12.50 -1.26
C GLU A 99 15.33 13.56 -2.34
N PHE A 100 15.04 14.80 -1.94
CA PHE A 100 14.90 15.90 -2.88
C PHE A 100 16.11 16.02 -3.80
N ARG A 101 17.34 16.03 -3.26
CA ARG A 101 18.56 16.06 -4.06
C ARG A 101 18.78 14.77 -4.87
N LYS A 102 18.57 13.60 -4.24
CA LYS A 102 18.77 12.29 -4.89
C LYS A 102 17.93 12.16 -6.16
N TYR A 103 16.70 12.66 -6.13
CA TYR A 103 15.79 12.60 -7.27
C TYR A 103 15.80 13.89 -8.11
N GLY A 104 16.93 14.64 -8.10
CA GLY A 104 17.19 15.75 -9.01
C GLY A 104 16.43 17.02 -8.71
N GLY A 105 16.02 17.22 -7.46
CA GLY A 105 15.39 18.46 -7.02
C GLY A 105 16.41 19.59 -6.89
N HIS A 106 16.03 20.74 -7.44
CA HIS A 106 16.78 21.98 -7.37
C HIS A 106 15.85 23.13 -6.99
N GLY A 107 16.37 24.14 -6.29
CA GLY A 107 15.60 25.31 -5.87
C GLY A 107 14.76 25.07 -4.61
N ASN A 108 13.55 25.61 -4.60
CA ASN A 108 12.72 25.63 -3.39
C ASN A 108 11.90 24.34 -3.23
N ILE A 109 12.21 23.56 -2.21
CA ILE A 109 11.48 22.32 -1.86
C ILE A 109 10.01 22.56 -1.51
N PHE A 110 9.63 23.78 -1.13
CA PHE A 110 8.25 24.18 -0.86
C PHE A 110 7.46 24.64 -2.11
N ASP A 111 8.14 24.78 -3.26
CA ASP A 111 7.43 25.05 -4.51
C ASP A 111 6.64 23.80 -4.92
N PRO A 112 5.29 23.87 -5.01
CA PRO A 112 4.48 22.71 -5.32
C PRO A 112 4.80 22.09 -6.68
N LYS A 113 5.27 22.87 -7.66
CA LYS A 113 5.69 22.34 -8.97
C LYS A 113 6.95 21.49 -8.84
N VAL A 114 7.96 22.02 -8.13
CA VAL A 114 9.24 21.34 -7.93
C VAL A 114 9.06 20.11 -7.03
N ASN A 115 8.34 20.26 -5.92
CA ASN A 115 8.10 19.19 -4.96
C ASN A 115 7.34 18.02 -5.61
N THR A 116 6.30 18.32 -6.41
CA THR A 116 5.52 17.30 -7.14
C THR A 116 6.36 16.60 -8.21
N ASP A 117 7.17 17.33 -8.99
CA ASP A 117 8.03 16.73 -10.04
C ASP A 117 9.04 15.75 -9.42
N VAL A 118 9.69 16.16 -8.33
CA VAL A 118 10.67 15.32 -7.63
C VAL A 118 9.99 14.09 -7.00
N ALA A 119 8.84 14.28 -6.36
CA ALA A 119 8.08 13.18 -5.77
C ALA A 119 7.64 12.16 -6.84
N ALA A 120 7.09 12.63 -7.96
CA ALA A 120 6.67 11.75 -9.04
C ALA A 120 7.84 10.97 -9.63
N ARG A 121 9.01 11.59 -9.79
CA ARG A 121 10.24 10.92 -10.24
C ARG A 121 10.71 9.85 -9.25
N LYS A 122 10.65 10.14 -7.94
CA LYS A 122 10.94 9.15 -6.88
C LYS A 122 9.98 7.98 -6.98
N LEU A 123 8.67 8.23 -7.00
CA LEU A 123 7.64 7.21 -7.06
C LEU A 123 7.74 6.36 -8.34
N ARG A 124 8.08 6.99 -9.48
CA ARG A 124 8.34 6.26 -10.72
C ARG A 124 9.52 5.31 -10.57
N SER A 125 10.64 5.78 -10.04
CA SER A 125 11.82 4.94 -9.79
C SER A 125 11.51 3.76 -8.85
N GLU A 126 10.69 3.98 -7.82
CA GLU A 126 10.25 2.94 -6.88
C GLU A 126 9.32 1.93 -7.57
N SER A 127 8.41 2.41 -8.42
CA SER A 127 7.53 1.55 -9.22
C SER A 127 8.30 0.69 -10.21
N ASP A 128 9.31 1.25 -10.87
CA ASP A 128 10.15 0.51 -11.81
C ASP A 128 10.95 -0.59 -11.10
N ALA A 129 11.54 -0.27 -9.95
CA ALA A 129 12.26 -1.24 -9.12
C ALA A 129 11.34 -2.39 -8.66
N PHE A 130 10.13 -2.07 -8.23
CA PHE A 130 9.12 -3.07 -7.89
C PHE A 130 8.76 -3.94 -9.10
N SER A 131 8.55 -3.32 -10.26
CA SER A 131 8.18 -4.04 -11.48
C SER A 131 9.26 -5.01 -11.94
N LEU A 132 10.52 -4.63 -11.81
CA LEU A 132 11.66 -5.52 -12.08
C LEU A 132 11.70 -6.72 -11.12
N GLN A 133 11.35 -6.52 -9.86
CA GLN A 133 11.40 -7.58 -8.86
C GLN A 133 10.20 -8.53 -8.94
N TYR A 134 9.01 -8.02 -9.24
CA TYR A 134 7.76 -8.78 -9.14
C TYR A 134 7.10 -9.10 -10.49
N GLY A 135 7.67 -8.63 -11.62
CA GLY A 135 7.12 -8.85 -12.96
C GLY A 135 5.78 -8.15 -13.22
N ARG A 136 5.38 -7.23 -12.36
CA ARG A 136 4.15 -6.44 -12.47
C ARG A 136 4.30 -5.06 -11.85
N ALA A 137 3.45 -4.14 -12.25
CA ALA A 137 3.38 -2.84 -11.60
C ALA A 137 2.83 -2.92 -10.16
N PRO A 138 3.28 -2.06 -9.23
CA PRO A 138 2.70 -1.96 -7.91
C PRO A 138 1.30 -1.34 -7.97
N THR A 139 0.41 -1.77 -7.08
CA THR A 139 -0.80 -1.03 -6.78
C THR A 139 -0.46 0.30 -6.09
N ALA A 140 -1.40 1.25 -6.05
CA ALA A 140 -1.20 2.52 -5.35
C ALA A 140 -0.85 2.31 -3.86
N THR A 141 -1.45 1.30 -3.21
CA THR A 141 -1.16 0.94 -1.82
C THR A 141 0.24 0.37 -1.65
N GLU A 142 0.66 -0.54 -2.53
CA GLU A 142 2.02 -1.10 -2.50
C GLU A 142 3.07 -0.02 -2.72
N LEU A 143 2.82 0.90 -3.65
CA LEU A 143 3.69 2.04 -3.88
C LEU A 143 3.77 2.96 -2.65
N TYR A 144 2.64 3.16 -1.96
CA TYR A 144 2.63 3.92 -0.72
C TYR A 144 3.39 3.21 0.41
N MET A 145 3.28 1.89 0.50
CA MET A 145 4.08 1.08 1.44
C MET A 145 5.58 1.19 1.14
N ILE A 146 5.96 1.17 -0.14
CA ILE A 146 7.36 1.36 -0.56
C ILE A 146 7.85 2.76 -0.17
N HIS A 147 7.03 3.78 -0.39
CA HIS A 147 7.34 5.16 -0.02
C HIS A 147 7.60 5.32 1.49
N GLN A 148 6.77 4.67 2.33
CA GLN A 148 6.87 4.78 3.79
C GLN A 148 7.92 3.88 4.43
N GLN A 149 8.00 2.62 3.97
CA GLN A 149 8.76 1.56 4.64
C GLN A 149 10.02 1.16 3.85
N GLY A 150 10.25 1.80 2.70
CA GLY A 150 11.26 1.39 1.75
C GLY A 150 10.91 0.08 1.03
N VAL A 151 11.66 -0.24 -0.04
CA VAL A 151 11.41 -1.45 -0.85
C VAL A 151 11.52 -2.72 0.00
N GLY A 152 12.54 -2.82 0.86
CA GLY A 152 12.73 -3.98 1.73
C GLY A 152 11.62 -4.17 2.74
N GLY A 153 11.17 -3.09 3.40
CA GLY A 153 10.08 -3.13 4.36
C GLY A 153 8.75 -3.54 3.70
N ALA A 154 8.41 -2.92 2.58
CA ALA A 154 7.22 -3.27 1.82
C ALA A 154 7.24 -4.75 1.37
N ALA A 155 8.38 -5.24 0.87
CA ALA A 155 8.55 -6.63 0.48
C ALA A 155 8.30 -7.60 1.65
N MET A 156 8.85 -7.30 2.83
CA MET A 156 8.65 -8.12 4.03
C MET A 156 7.21 -8.14 4.49
N HIS A 157 6.51 -7.00 4.46
CA HIS A 157 5.08 -6.92 4.78
C HIS A 157 4.22 -7.76 3.83
N MET A 158 4.51 -7.72 2.54
CA MET A 158 3.78 -8.50 1.52
C MET A 158 4.05 -10.00 1.65
N ALA A 159 5.29 -10.39 1.94
CA ALA A 159 5.68 -11.79 2.08
C ALA A 159 5.12 -12.44 3.34
N ASN A 160 4.98 -11.69 4.43
CA ASN A 160 4.57 -12.20 5.74
C ASN A 160 3.41 -11.38 6.33
N PRO A 161 2.22 -11.39 5.68
CA PRO A 161 1.13 -10.50 6.05
C PRO A 161 0.58 -10.74 7.46
N ASP A 162 0.68 -11.95 7.96
CA ASP A 162 0.13 -12.33 9.27
C ASP A 162 1.14 -12.18 10.44
N TRP A 163 2.37 -11.79 10.11
CA TRP A 163 3.37 -11.51 11.14
C TRP A 163 3.19 -10.11 11.74
N PRO A 164 3.69 -9.89 12.98
CA PRO A 164 3.74 -8.54 13.54
C PRO A 164 4.46 -7.58 12.60
N ALA A 165 3.84 -6.45 12.30
CA ALA A 165 4.37 -5.51 11.30
C ALA A 165 5.79 -5.02 11.68
N TRP A 166 6.03 -4.75 12.97
CA TRP A 166 7.35 -4.33 13.43
C TRP A 166 8.43 -5.40 13.25
N LEU A 167 8.05 -6.70 13.32
CA LEU A 167 9.00 -7.80 13.13
C LEU A 167 9.46 -7.84 11.67
N ASN A 168 8.56 -7.63 10.71
CA ASN A 168 8.92 -7.52 9.30
C ASN A 168 9.88 -6.36 9.04
N MET A 169 9.66 -5.21 9.68
CA MET A 169 10.61 -4.09 9.60
C MET A 169 11.95 -4.41 10.24
N TYR A 170 11.96 -5.08 11.39
CA TYR A 170 13.20 -5.49 12.05
C TYR A 170 14.04 -6.45 11.22
N LEU A 171 13.40 -7.35 10.45
CA LEU A 171 14.09 -8.34 9.62
C LEU A 171 14.69 -7.78 8.33
N THR A 172 14.42 -6.53 7.97
CA THR A 172 15.14 -5.82 6.91
C THR A 172 16.61 -5.57 7.32
N ASP A 173 17.50 -5.34 6.34
CA ASP A 173 18.90 -4.99 6.64
C ASP A 173 18.98 -3.73 7.49
N GLU A 174 18.18 -2.71 7.18
CA GLU A 174 18.11 -1.49 7.97
C GLU A 174 17.58 -1.74 9.39
N GLY A 175 16.54 -2.57 9.50
CA GLY A 175 15.96 -2.93 10.80
C GLY A 175 16.92 -3.69 11.69
N ARG A 176 17.68 -4.63 11.14
CA ARG A 176 18.74 -5.36 11.86
C ARG A 176 19.85 -4.44 12.35
N GLN A 177 20.21 -3.46 11.52
CA GLN A 177 21.24 -2.46 11.87
C GLN A 177 20.76 -1.51 12.97
N LYS A 178 19.50 -1.04 12.91
CA LYS A 178 18.94 -0.03 13.81
C LYS A 178 18.28 -0.61 15.06
N GLY A 179 17.98 -1.90 15.04
CA GLY A 179 17.42 -2.63 16.18
C GLY A 179 15.89 -2.63 16.28
N PRO A 180 15.34 -3.48 17.19
CA PRO A 180 13.89 -3.70 17.28
C PRO A 180 13.12 -2.48 17.79
N GLY A 181 13.74 -1.62 18.58
CA GLY A 181 13.13 -0.36 19.03
C GLY A 181 12.82 0.58 17.86
N TRP A 182 13.77 0.73 16.95
CA TRP A 182 13.55 1.50 15.72
C TRP A 182 12.44 0.89 14.86
N ALA A 183 12.43 -0.43 14.68
CA ALA A 183 11.41 -1.10 13.89
C ALA A 183 9.99 -0.88 14.45
N ARG A 184 9.83 -0.93 15.78
CA ARG A 184 8.56 -0.59 16.44
C ARG A 184 8.15 0.86 16.20
N LEU A 185 9.08 1.80 16.27
CA LEU A 185 8.82 3.21 16.01
C LEU A 185 8.47 3.44 14.54
N ALA A 186 9.11 2.73 13.60
CA ALA A 186 8.81 2.81 12.17
C ALA A 186 7.36 2.40 11.84
N ILE A 187 6.80 1.44 12.59
CA ILE A 187 5.39 1.07 12.45
C ILE A 187 4.47 2.01 13.26
N TRP A 188 4.71 2.13 14.56
CA TRP A 188 3.81 2.89 15.43
C TRP A 188 3.72 4.37 15.09
N GLY A 189 4.83 4.96 14.64
CA GLY A 189 4.88 6.34 14.18
C GLY A 189 4.01 6.58 12.94
N ASN A 190 3.80 5.56 12.14
CA ASN A 190 2.98 5.60 10.93
C ASN A 190 1.52 5.17 11.15
N VAL A 191 1.13 4.76 12.37
CA VAL A 191 -0.28 4.54 12.72
C VAL A 191 -0.89 5.88 13.11
N PRO A 192 -1.92 6.37 12.38
CA PRO A 192 -2.61 7.60 12.73
C PRO A 192 -3.15 7.56 14.17
N ALA A 193 -3.06 8.69 14.87
CA ALA A 193 -3.40 8.76 16.29
C ALA A 193 -4.86 8.33 16.58
N ASP A 194 -5.78 8.69 15.69
CA ASP A 194 -7.21 8.33 15.76
C ASP A 194 -7.47 6.83 15.52
N GLN A 195 -6.52 6.10 14.96
CA GLN A 195 -6.64 4.67 14.71
C GLN A 195 -5.93 3.80 15.75
N ARG A 196 -5.08 4.38 16.60
CA ARG A 196 -4.32 3.64 17.61
C ARG A 196 -5.19 2.88 18.61
N ALA A 197 -6.37 3.40 18.91
CA ALA A 197 -7.34 2.75 19.79
C ALA A 197 -7.85 1.39 19.27
N GLN A 198 -7.73 1.13 17.95
CA GLN A 198 -8.09 -0.16 17.34
C GLN A 198 -7.06 -1.27 17.66
N PHE A 199 -5.92 -0.90 18.21
CA PHE A 199 -4.81 -1.82 18.51
C PHE A 199 -4.48 -1.79 20.01
N PRO A 200 -5.29 -2.46 20.86
CA PRO A 200 -5.10 -2.43 22.33
C PRO A 200 -3.77 -3.04 22.76
N GLY A 201 -3.18 -3.94 21.94
CA GLY A 201 -1.82 -4.47 22.14
C GLY A 201 -0.70 -3.53 21.69
N GLY A 202 -1.02 -2.28 21.30
CA GLY A 202 -0.04 -1.35 20.76
C GLY A 202 0.60 -1.88 19.48
N VAL A 203 1.86 -1.54 19.24
CA VAL A 203 2.58 -1.96 18.04
C VAL A 203 2.76 -3.48 17.93
N ASP A 204 2.81 -4.17 19.06
CA ASP A 204 2.98 -5.63 19.09
C ASP A 204 1.71 -6.38 18.63
N GLY A 205 0.54 -5.74 18.70
CA GLY A 205 -0.74 -6.28 18.26
C GLY A 205 -1.10 -5.99 16.79
N ILE A 206 -0.22 -5.33 16.03
CA ILE A 206 -0.49 -4.99 14.63
C ILE A 206 0.18 -6.00 13.71
N THR A 207 -0.62 -6.72 12.91
CA THR A 207 -0.08 -7.55 11.81
C THR A 207 0.24 -6.68 10.59
N SER A 208 1.11 -7.19 9.71
CA SER A 208 1.41 -6.52 8.43
C SER A 208 0.16 -6.37 7.56
N ARG A 209 -0.73 -7.35 7.55
CA ARG A 209 -2.04 -7.28 6.87
C ARG A 209 -2.85 -6.08 7.37
N GLN A 210 -3.03 -5.96 8.67
CA GLN A 210 -3.78 -4.85 9.27
C GLN A 210 -3.14 -3.50 8.97
N PHE A 211 -1.82 -3.44 9.00
CA PHE A 211 -1.07 -2.22 8.68
C PHE A 211 -1.25 -1.83 7.20
N MET A 212 -1.13 -2.78 6.26
CA MET A 212 -1.38 -2.55 4.84
C MET A 212 -2.84 -2.18 4.55
N ASP A 213 -3.81 -2.86 5.18
CA ASP A 213 -5.25 -2.58 5.00
C ASP A 213 -5.63 -1.17 5.49
N MET A 214 -5.02 -0.71 6.57
CA MET A 214 -5.19 0.65 7.06
C MET A 214 -4.78 1.67 5.99
N TRP A 215 -3.64 1.46 5.34
CA TRP A 215 -3.15 2.35 4.29
C TRP A 215 -3.93 2.19 2.98
N ALA A 216 -4.37 0.97 2.64
CA ALA A 216 -5.24 0.73 1.49
C ALA A 216 -6.55 1.52 1.61
N LYS A 217 -7.19 1.49 2.78
CA LYS A 217 -8.41 2.29 3.07
C LYS A 217 -8.14 3.79 2.95
N LYS A 218 -7.00 4.25 3.45
CA LYS A 218 -6.61 5.66 3.37
C LYS A 218 -6.33 6.10 1.94
N MET A 219 -5.61 5.29 1.16
CA MET A 219 -5.38 5.54 -0.27
C MET A 219 -6.69 5.59 -1.05
N ALA A 220 -7.58 4.60 -0.87
CA ALA A 220 -8.88 4.54 -1.53
C ALA A 220 -9.76 5.77 -1.23
N ARG A 221 -9.74 6.26 0.01
CA ARG A 221 -10.48 7.48 0.43
C ARG A 221 -10.11 8.71 -0.41
N PHE A 222 -8.87 8.80 -0.89
CA PHE A 222 -8.37 9.92 -1.67
C PHE A 222 -8.24 9.61 -3.18
N GLY A 223 -8.86 8.51 -3.65
CA GLY A 223 -8.94 8.15 -5.06
C GLY A 223 -7.79 7.27 -5.56
N GLY A 224 -6.87 6.87 -4.68
CA GLY A 224 -5.86 5.84 -5.01
C GLY A 224 -6.51 4.47 -5.02
N SER A 225 -6.93 3.99 -6.18
CA SER A 225 -7.59 2.69 -6.31
C SER A 225 -6.57 1.53 -6.21
N ALA A 226 -6.99 0.42 -5.60
CA ALA A 226 -6.25 -0.84 -5.67
C ALA A 226 -6.12 -1.36 -7.13
N ARG A 227 -6.93 -0.82 -8.06
CA ARG A 227 -6.94 -1.15 -9.48
C ARG A 227 -6.12 -0.19 -10.35
N ASP A 228 -5.70 0.95 -9.81
CA ASP A 228 -4.78 1.86 -10.49
C ASP A 228 -3.37 1.26 -10.48
N ALA A 229 -3.28 0.01 -10.96
CA ALA A 229 -2.02 -0.54 -11.37
C ALA A 229 -1.48 0.36 -12.48
N TYR A 230 -0.25 0.78 -12.32
CA TYR A 230 0.51 1.43 -13.36
C TYR A 230 0.30 0.69 -14.68
N ALA A 231 -0.22 1.34 -15.68
CA ALA A 231 -0.05 0.90 -17.06
C ALA A 231 1.44 1.14 -17.41
N GLY A 232 2.29 0.39 -16.75
CA GLY A 232 3.71 0.32 -17.07
C GLY A 232 3.83 -0.28 -18.42
N ALA A 233 4.62 0.34 -19.31
CA ALA A 233 5.00 -0.19 -20.58
C ALA A 233 5.29 -1.68 -20.44
N VAL A 234 4.46 -2.50 -21.08
CA VAL A 234 4.87 -3.84 -21.49
C VAL A 234 6.20 -3.63 -22.17
N VAL A 235 7.26 -4.20 -21.60
CA VAL A 235 8.53 -4.28 -22.29
C VAL A 235 8.29 -5.25 -23.41
N ASP A 236 7.82 -4.74 -24.56
CA ASP A 236 7.76 -5.50 -25.79
C ASP A 236 9.18 -5.90 -26.15
N GLY A 237 9.44 -7.20 -26.10
CA GLY A 237 10.45 -7.84 -26.91
C GLY A 237 11.86 -7.84 -26.40
N VAL A 238 12.21 -8.86 -25.61
CA VAL A 238 13.49 -9.56 -25.85
C VAL A 238 13.13 -10.90 -26.46
N GLN A 239 13.23 -10.97 -27.79
CA GLN A 239 13.42 -12.22 -28.52
C GLN A 239 14.85 -12.69 -28.37
#